data_e94c12b7157ad087af6368756aead4bc
#
_entry.id   e94c12b7157ad087af6368756aead4bc
#
_cell.length_a   1.000
_cell.length_b   1.000
_cell.length_c   1.000
_cell.angle_alpha   90.00
_cell.angle_beta   90.00
_cell.angle_gamma   90.00
#
_symmetry.space_group_name_H-M   'P 1'
#
loop_
_entity.id
_entity.type
_entity.pdbx_description
1 polymer ?
#
loop_
_entity_poly.entity_id
_entity_poly.type
_entity_poly.pdbx_seq_one_letter_code
_entity_poly.pdbx_strand_id
1 'polypeptide(L)'
;SDRMDFLLILEKGFFAAIAALGFAAVGNPSKAAFRYVPIIAFLGNALRFSLMTYAGMNIAIATFLASFLAGFIAVGFAYHARYPIEVFAFPALLPMIPGQFAYRSILGMIRFMESTQEVAQEQYLPGIFSNLITALLTMFALGVGVAIPLFMCYQAYFRMTRGEAK
;
A
#
# COMPACT_ATOMS: atom_id res chain seq x y z
N SER A 1 10.88 13.90 -21.07
CA SER A 1 10.54 13.68 -19.66
C SER A 1 9.34 12.75 -19.51
N ASP A 2 8.20 13.06 -20.15
CA ASP A 2 6.94 12.30 -19.97
C ASP A 2 7.05 10.79 -20.27
N ARG A 3 7.85 10.41 -21.26
CA ARG A 3 8.09 8.98 -21.55
C ARG A 3 8.88 8.28 -20.44
N MET A 4 9.84 8.97 -19.85
CA MET A 4 10.63 8.40 -18.74
C MET A 4 9.78 8.26 -17.48
N ASP A 5 8.92 9.24 -17.20
CA ASP A 5 8.02 9.20 -16.06
C ASP A 5 6.99 8.08 -16.21
N PHE A 6 6.44 7.90 -17.41
CA PHE A 6 5.53 6.80 -17.72
C PHE A 6 6.20 5.42 -17.55
N LEU A 7 7.41 5.26 -18.07
CA LEU A 7 8.18 4.01 -17.89
C LEU A 7 8.47 3.71 -16.43
N LEU A 8 8.80 4.75 -15.64
CA LEU A 8 9.04 4.61 -14.21
C LEU A 8 7.78 4.14 -13.47
N ILE A 9 6.60 4.66 -13.82
CA ILE A 9 5.32 4.26 -13.24
C ILE A 9 5.03 2.78 -13.53
N LEU A 10 5.24 2.35 -14.79
CA LEU A 10 5.08 0.95 -15.18
C LEU A 10 6.05 0.04 -14.44
N GLU A 11 7.32 0.44 -14.32
CA GLU A 11 8.34 -0.29 -13.59
C GLU A 11 7.95 -0.46 -12.11
N LYS A 12 7.56 0.61 -11.44
CA LYS A 12 7.13 0.58 -10.04
C LYS A 12 5.88 -0.30 -9.84
N GLY A 13 4.92 -0.22 -10.75
CA GLY A 13 3.74 -1.09 -10.74
C GLY A 13 4.10 -2.57 -10.92
N PHE A 14 4.99 -2.86 -11.85
CA PHE A 14 5.46 -4.22 -12.13
C PHE A 14 6.19 -4.86 -10.95
N PHE A 15 7.13 -4.14 -10.34
CA PHE A 15 7.82 -4.63 -9.14
C PHE A 15 6.89 -4.79 -7.95
N ALA A 16 5.90 -3.91 -7.79
CA ALA A 16 4.87 -4.05 -6.79
C ALA A 16 4.02 -5.32 -7.00
N ALA A 17 3.69 -5.65 -8.24
CA ALA A 17 2.96 -6.87 -8.56
C ALA A 17 3.76 -8.13 -8.19
N ILE A 18 5.07 -8.16 -8.49
CA ILE A 18 5.97 -9.26 -8.10
C ILE A 18 6.07 -9.37 -6.58
N ALA A 19 6.27 -8.26 -5.87
CA ALA A 19 6.34 -8.24 -4.42
C ALA A 19 5.04 -8.74 -3.78
N ALA A 20 3.89 -8.31 -4.29
CA ALA A 20 2.58 -8.74 -3.82
C ALA A 20 2.35 -10.25 -4.03
N LEU A 21 2.83 -10.82 -5.14
CA LEU A 21 2.82 -12.28 -5.35
C LEU A 21 3.64 -13.02 -4.29
N GLY A 22 4.82 -12.49 -3.96
CA GLY A 22 5.66 -13.05 -2.89
C GLY A 22 4.95 -13.04 -1.55
N PHE A 23 4.30 -11.94 -1.17
CA PHE A 23 3.52 -11.84 0.06
C PHE A 23 2.30 -12.76 0.05
N ALA A 24 1.60 -12.87 -1.08
CA ALA A 24 0.50 -13.81 -1.22
C ALA A 24 0.97 -15.26 -1.01
N ALA A 25 2.13 -15.63 -1.55
CA ALA A 25 2.67 -16.98 -1.45
C ALA A 25 2.91 -17.45 -0.01
N VAL A 26 3.27 -16.54 0.90
CA VAL A 26 3.52 -16.85 2.32
C VAL A 26 2.23 -17.30 3.05
N GLY A 27 1.07 -16.79 2.64
CA GLY A 27 -0.22 -17.04 3.28
C GLY A 27 -0.95 -18.33 2.82
N ASN A 28 -0.28 -19.28 2.17
CA ASN A 28 -0.93 -20.46 1.57
C ASN A 28 -2.07 -20.05 0.61
N PRO A 29 -1.75 -19.39 -0.50
CA PRO A 29 -2.71 -18.67 -1.32
C PRO A 29 -3.60 -19.63 -2.11
N SER A 30 -4.86 -19.20 -2.30
CA SER A 30 -5.73 -19.80 -3.30
C SER A 30 -5.20 -19.52 -4.71
N LYS A 31 -5.52 -20.38 -5.69
CA LYS A 31 -5.18 -20.13 -7.10
C LYS A 31 -5.70 -18.77 -7.59
N ALA A 32 -6.82 -18.30 -7.04
CA ALA A 32 -7.39 -17.00 -7.33
C ALA A 32 -6.50 -15.84 -6.84
N ALA A 33 -5.85 -15.97 -5.68
CA ALA A 33 -4.95 -14.95 -5.16
C ALA A 33 -3.77 -14.70 -6.12
N PHE A 34 -3.14 -15.73 -6.63
CA PHE A 34 -2.04 -15.59 -7.60
C PHE A 34 -2.45 -14.84 -8.88
N ARG A 35 -3.72 -14.93 -9.25
CA ARG A 35 -4.25 -14.30 -10.47
C ARG A 35 -4.60 -12.83 -10.25
N TYR A 36 -5.25 -12.50 -9.14
CA TYR A 36 -5.84 -11.17 -8.91
C TYR A 36 -4.98 -10.23 -8.09
N VAL A 37 -4.21 -10.74 -7.12
CA VAL A 37 -3.33 -9.91 -6.26
C VAL A 37 -2.34 -9.06 -7.06
N PRO A 38 -1.61 -9.59 -8.06
CA PRO A 38 -0.66 -8.78 -8.82
C PRO A 38 -1.34 -7.66 -9.62
N ILE A 39 -2.56 -7.89 -10.11
CA ILE A 39 -3.33 -6.87 -10.84
C ILE A 39 -3.70 -5.72 -9.92
N ILE A 40 -4.20 -6.01 -8.71
CA ILE A 40 -4.55 -4.99 -7.71
C ILE A 40 -3.30 -4.21 -7.31
N ALA A 41 -2.20 -4.89 -7.02
CA ALA A 41 -0.94 -4.28 -6.63
C ALA A 41 -0.36 -3.38 -7.74
N PHE A 42 -0.40 -3.84 -8.98
CA PHE A 42 0.04 -3.05 -10.13
C PHE A 42 -0.78 -1.77 -10.27
N LEU A 43 -2.10 -1.89 -10.33
CA LEU A 43 -3.00 -0.74 -10.52
C LEU A 43 -2.93 0.25 -9.36
N GLY A 44 -2.91 -0.24 -8.13
CA GLY A 44 -2.80 0.60 -6.95
C GLY A 44 -1.48 1.37 -6.91
N ASN A 45 -0.35 0.71 -7.14
CA ASN A 45 0.95 1.37 -7.16
C ASN A 45 1.12 2.31 -8.37
N ALA A 46 0.67 1.92 -9.56
CA ALA A 46 0.69 2.77 -10.73
C ALA A 46 -0.11 4.07 -10.50
N LEU A 47 -1.30 3.98 -9.91
CA LEU A 47 -2.09 5.15 -9.53
C LEU A 47 -1.35 6.02 -8.52
N ARG A 48 -0.80 5.43 -7.45
CA ARG A 48 -0.06 6.16 -6.43
C ARG A 48 1.09 6.96 -7.02
N PHE A 49 1.93 6.32 -7.84
CA PHE A 49 3.06 6.99 -8.46
C PHE A 49 2.62 8.03 -9.50
N SER A 50 1.54 7.77 -10.25
CA SER A 50 0.96 8.75 -11.17
C SER A 50 0.50 10.02 -10.44
N LEU A 51 -0.20 9.87 -9.32
CA LEU A 51 -0.67 11.01 -8.52
C LEU A 51 0.50 11.80 -7.91
N MET A 52 1.57 11.12 -7.50
CA MET A 52 2.77 11.79 -7.00
C MET A 52 3.52 12.51 -8.12
N THR A 53 3.66 11.90 -9.28
CA THR A 53 4.47 12.44 -10.39
C THR A 53 3.74 13.54 -11.15
N TYR A 54 2.50 13.31 -11.56
CA TYR A 54 1.77 14.25 -12.42
C TYR A 54 0.94 15.27 -11.65
N ALA A 55 0.34 14.88 -10.52
CA ALA A 55 -0.47 15.78 -9.70
C ALA A 55 0.31 16.43 -8.56
N GLY A 56 1.59 16.06 -8.35
CA GLY A 56 2.41 16.60 -7.26
C GLY A 56 1.86 16.31 -5.87
N MET A 57 1.04 15.29 -5.70
CA MET A 57 0.38 14.98 -4.44
C MET A 57 1.37 14.43 -3.42
N ASN A 58 1.11 14.75 -2.13
CA ASN A 58 1.83 14.14 -1.02
C ASN A 58 1.61 12.63 -1.00
N ILE A 59 2.65 11.89 -0.59
CA ILE A 59 2.64 10.42 -0.55
C ILE A 59 1.48 9.85 0.27
N ALA A 60 1.07 10.49 1.37
CA ALA A 60 -0.05 10.02 2.20
C ALA A 60 -1.38 10.11 1.45
N ILE A 61 -1.65 11.24 0.78
CA ILE A 61 -2.87 11.46 0.00
C ILE A 61 -2.90 10.51 -1.20
N ALA A 62 -1.79 10.40 -1.93
CA ALA A 62 -1.67 9.48 -3.06
C ALA A 62 -1.89 8.02 -2.62
N THR A 63 -1.36 7.62 -1.46
CA THR A 63 -1.55 6.28 -0.89
C THR A 63 -3.00 6.05 -0.47
N PHE A 64 -3.67 7.05 0.11
CA PHE A 64 -5.09 6.95 0.45
C PHE A 64 -5.94 6.65 -0.79
N LEU A 65 -5.78 7.43 -1.86
CA LEU A 65 -6.54 7.23 -3.10
C LEU A 65 -6.21 5.90 -3.78
N ALA A 66 -4.94 5.52 -3.77
CA ALA A 66 -4.50 4.24 -4.34
C ALA A 66 -5.04 3.04 -3.57
N SER A 67 -5.02 3.07 -2.23
CA SER A 67 -5.55 1.99 -1.39
C SER A 67 -7.08 1.93 -1.45
N PHE A 68 -7.75 3.06 -1.58
CA PHE A 68 -9.18 3.14 -1.80
C PHE A 68 -9.58 2.45 -3.11
N LEU A 69 -8.89 2.77 -4.21
CA LEU A 69 -9.10 2.08 -5.50
C LEU A 69 -8.80 0.59 -5.40
N ALA A 70 -7.65 0.23 -4.81
CA ALA A 70 -7.25 -1.16 -4.62
C ALA A 70 -8.29 -1.95 -3.81
N GLY A 71 -8.88 -1.33 -2.79
CA GLY A 71 -9.97 -1.92 -2.00
C GLY A 71 -11.22 -2.20 -2.85
N PHE A 72 -11.65 -1.27 -3.69
CA PHE A 72 -12.77 -1.51 -4.60
C PHE A 72 -12.50 -2.62 -5.60
N ILE A 73 -11.30 -2.67 -6.17
CA ILE A 73 -10.92 -3.73 -7.12
C ILE A 73 -10.88 -5.08 -6.39
N ALA A 74 -10.35 -5.12 -5.16
CA ALA A 74 -10.32 -6.33 -4.33
C ALA A 74 -11.73 -6.84 -4.00
N VAL A 75 -12.67 -5.94 -3.69
CA VAL A 75 -14.09 -6.27 -3.49
C VAL A 75 -14.67 -6.90 -4.76
N GLY A 76 -14.44 -6.32 -5.93
CA GLY A 76 -14.92 -6.84 -7.20
C GLY A 76 -14.39 -8.25 -7.51
N PHE A 77 -13.10 -8.49 -7.27
CA PHE A 77 -12.49 -9.80 -7.47
C PHE A 77 -12.94 -10.82 -6.41
N ALA A 78 -13.09 -10.41 -5.16
CA ALA A 78 -13.62 -11.26 -4.10
C ALA A 78 -15.04 -11.74 -4.41
N TYR A 79 -15.88 -10.84 -4.92
CA TYR A 79 -17.21 -11.18 -5.39
C TYR A 79 -17.19 -12.21 -6.51
N HIS A 80 -16.36 -11.98 -7.52
CA HIS A 80 -16.26 -12.86 -8.69
C HIS A 80 -15.65 -14.23 -8.34
N ALA A 81 -14.61 -14.24 -7.52
CA ALA A 81 -13.89 -15.45 -7.14
C ALA A 81 -14.51 -16.23 -5.97
N ARG A 82 -15.47 -15.63 -5.25
CA ARG A 82 -16.11 -16.18 -4.03
C ARG A 82 -15.12 -16.48 -2.90
N TYR A 83 -14.14 -15.61 -2.71
CA TYR A 83 -13.16 -15.67 -1.63
C TYR A 83 -13.29 -14.45 -0.72
N PRO A 84 -12.82 -14.53 0.55
CA PRO A 84 -12.74 -13.36 1.43
C PRO A 84 -11.93 -12.24 0.80
N ILE A 85 -12.38 -10.98 0.98
CA ILE A 85 -11.76 -9.79 0.38
C ILE A 85 -10.31 -9.64 0.83
N GLU A 86 -10.03 -10.00 2.08
CA GLU A 86 -8.72 -9.91 2.72
C GLU A 86 -7.65 -10.72 1.99
N VAL A 87 -8.02 -11.83 1.37
CA VAL A 87 -7.12 -12.71 0.58
C VAL A 87 -6.49 -11.96 -0.59
N PHE A 88 -7.20 -10.95 -1.13
CA PHE A 88 -6.75 -10.14 -2.25
C PHE A 88 -6.18 -8.79 -1.78
N ALA A 89 -6.86 -8.12 -0.85
CA ALA A 89 -6.52 -6.77 -0.44
C ALA A 89 -5.18 -6.71 0.32
N PHE A 90 -4.98 -7.55 1.34
CA PHE A 90 -3.79 -7.45 2.17
C PHE A 90 -2.48 -7.67 1.40
N PRO A 91 -2.26 -8.77 0.67
CA PRO A 91 -1.00 -8.95 -0.04
C PRO A 91 -0.77 -7.90 -1.12
N ALA A 92 -1.83 -7.39 -1.76
CA ALA A 92 -1.73 -6.35 -2.78
C ALA A 92 -1.28 -4.99 -2.22
N LEU A 93 -1.60 -4.68 -0.96
CA LEU A 93 -1.28 -3.41 -0.31
C LEU A 93 0.10 -3.41 0.38
N LEU A 94 0.66 -4.58 0.69
CA LEU A 94 1.96 -4.68 1.38
C LEU A 94 3.09 -3.92 0.67
N PRO A 95 3.21 -3.90 -0.67
CA PRO A 95 4.21 -3.09 -1.36
C PRO A 95 4.05 -1.57 -1.17
N MET A 96 2.88 -1.10 -0.71
CA MET A 96 2.63 0.32 -0.44
C MET A 96 3.07 0.76 0.95
N ILE A 97 3.44 -0.16 1.84
CA ILE A 97 3.90 0.16 3.19
C ILE A 97 5.16 1.03 3.11
N PRO A 98 5.20 2.17 3.82
CA PRO A 98 6.29 3.15 3.73
C PRO A 98 7.52 2.72 4.55
N GLY A 99 8.03 1.51 4.32
CA GLY A 99 9.13 0.91 5.08
C GLY A 99 10.42 1.72 5.02
N GLN A 100 10.69 2.38 3.90
CA GLN A 100 11.88 3.23 3.75
C GLN A 100 11.89 4.43 4.72
N PHE A 101 10.73 5.05 4.94
CA PHE A 101 10.62 6.18 5.87
C PHE A 101 10.77 5.71 7.32
N ALA A 102 10.16 4.59 7.69
CA ALA A 102 10.37 3.99 9.01
C ALA A 102 11.84 3.65 9.24
N TYR A 103 12.50 3.00 8.28
CA TYR A 103 13.93 2.68 8.35
C TYR A 103 14.80 3.93 8.51
N ARG A 104 14.58 4.98 7.70
CA ARG A 104 15.34 6.22 7.77
C ARG A 104 15.16 6.94 9.12
N SER A 105 13.96 6.90 9.69
CA SER A 105 13.71 7.46 11.01
C SER A 105 14.47 6.72 12.10
N ILE A 106 14.43 5.39 12.10
CA ILE A 106 15.18 4.55 13.07
C ILE A 106 16.68 4.76 12.92
N LEU A 107 17.19 4.75 11.68
CA LEU A 107 18.62 4.98 11.42
C LEU A 107 19.06 6.38 11.89
N GLY A 108 18.20 7.39 11.69
CA GLY A 108 18.44 8.74 12.21
C GLY A 108 18.51 8.79 13.73
N MET A 109 17.63 8.06 14.43
CA MET A 109 17.66 7.93 15.88
C MET A 109 18.95 7.27 16.37
N ILE A 110 19.42 6.23 15.73
CA ILE A 110 20.68 5.57 16.09
C ILE A 110 21.84 6.54 15.93
N ARG A 111 21.95 7.23 14.80
CA ARG A 111 22.98 8.23 14.56
C ARG A 111 22.93 9.39 15.54
N PHE A 112 21.73 9.84 15.92
CA PHE A 112 21.52 10.85 16.94
C PHE A 112 22.10 10.40 18.29
N MET A 113 21.86 9.14 18.69
CA MET A 113 22.37 8.57 19.96
C MET A 113 23.89 8.35 19.96
N GLU A 114 24.48 8.00 18.80
CA GLU A 114 25.93 7.82 18.65
C GLU A 114 26.71 9.12 18.58
N SER A 115 26.04 10.22 18.24
CA SER A 115 26.69 11.53 18.11
C SER A 115 26.94 12.15 19.49
N THR A 116 28.19 12.52 19.73
CA THR A 116 28.61 13.20 20.97
C THR A 116 28.61 14.74 20.85
N GLN A 117 28.40 15.27 19.65
CA GLN A 117 28.39 16.71 19.39
C GLN A 117 26.96 17.21 19.30
N GLU A 118 26.59 18.21 20.10
CA GLU A 118 25.25 18.81 20.15
C GLU A 118 24.79 19.34 18.77
N VAL A 119 25.69 20.03 18.03
CA VAL A 119 25.41 20.56 16.68
C VAL A 119 25.06 19.45 15.70
N ALA A 120 25.74 18.29 15.78
CA ALA A 120 25.44 17.16 14.92
C ALA A 120 24.09 16.51 15.31
N GLN A 121 23.76 16.47 16.59
CA GLN A 121 22.48 15.96 17.07
C GLN A 121 21.30 16.78 16.55
N GLU A 122 21.39 18.11 16.57
CA GLU A 122 20.33 18.98 16.04
C GLU A 122 20.06 18.76 14.54
N GLN A 123 21.07 18.38 13.75
CA GLN A 123 20.91 18.10 12.31
C GLN A 123 20.09 16.84 12.03
N TYR A 124 20.08 15.85 12.92
CA TYR A 124 19.33 14.60 12.71
C TYR A 124 17.85 14.73 13.06
N LEU A 125 17.47 15.59 14.00
CA LEU A 125 16.09 15.71 14.49
C LEU A 125 15.05 15.99 13.40
N PRO A 126 15.23 16.97 12.49
CA PRO A 126 14.24 17.24 11.45
C PRO A 126 14.01 16.01 10.53
N GLY A 127 15.08 15.31 10.20
CA GLY A 127 15.01 14.10 9.36
C GLY A 127 14.28 12.96 10.06
N ILE A 128 14.53 12.74 11.35
CA ILE A 128 13.85 11.72 12.16
C ILE A 128 12.35 11.98 12.19
N PHE A 129 11.95 13.20 12.59
CA PHE A 129 10.53 13.57 12.70
C PHE A 129 9.82 13.55 11.36
N SER A 130 10.42 14.11 10.32
CA SER A 130 9.84 14.12 8.97
C SER A 130 9.58 12.71 8.44
N ASN A 131 10.55 11.82 8.56
CA ASN A 131 10.40 10.43 8.12
C ASN A 131 9.37 9.67 8.98
N LEU A 132 9.40 9.87 10.30
CA LEU A 132 8.45 9.22 11.21
C LEU A 132 7.00 9.63 10.92
N ILE A 133 6.76 10.95 10.82
CA ILE A 133 5.43 11.49 10.53
C ILE A 133 4.96 11.01 9.15
N THR A 134 5.82 11.03 8.14
CA THR A 134 5.48 10.53 6.80
C THR A 134 5.12 9.05 6.83
N ALA A 135 5.88 8.22 7.56
CA ALA A 135 5.58 6.81 7.71
C ALA A 135 4.21 6.59 8.38
N LEU A 136 3.97 7.25 9.52
CA LEU A 136 2.71 7.11 10.27
C LEU A 136 1.49 7.58 9.47
N LEU A 137 1.57 8.75 8.85
CA LEU A 137 0.47 9.29 8.04
C LEU A 137 0.19 8.41 6.82
N THR A 138 1.22 7.88 6.17
CA THR A 138 1.05 7.00 5.00
C THR A 138 0.44 5.66 5.41
N MET A 139 0.86 5.08 6.55
CA MET A 139 0.25 3.86 7.10
C MET A 139 -1.22 4.07 7.46
N PHE A 140 -1.53 5.18 8.11
CA PHE A 140 -2.90 5.54 8.44
C PHE A 140 -3.76 5.72 7.17
N ALA A 141 -3.24 6.45 6.18
CA ALA A 141 -3.90 6.67 4.90
C ALA A 141 -4.16 5.35 4.14
N LEU A 142 -3.19 4.43 4.17
CA LEU A 142 -3.32 3.09 3.60
C LEU A 142 -4.45 2.30 4.25
N GLY A 143 -4.47 2.26 5.57
CA GLY A 143 -5.47 1.52 6.35
C GLY A 143 -6.88 2.09 6.18
N VAL A 144 -7.04 3.40 6.33
CA VAL A 144 -8.35 4.06 6.16
C VAL A 144 -8.83 3.95 4.71
N GLY A 145 -7.94 4.17 3.74
CA GLY A 145 -8.28 4.09 2.32
C GLY A 145 -8.88 2.75 1.92
N VAL A 146 -8.26 1.65 2.33
CA VAL A 146 -8.77 0.29 2.03
C VAL A 146 -10.00 -0.07 2.86
N ALA A 147 -10.09 0.42 4.10
CA ALA A 147 -11.21 0.09 4.99
C ALA A 147 -12.56 0.60 4.47
N ILE A 148 -12.59 1.77 3.84
CA ILE A 148 -13.83 2.37 3.34
C ILE A 148 -14.55 1.45 2.35
N PRO A 149 -13.96 1.01 1.21
CA PRO A 149 -14.65 0.10 0.30
C PRO A 149 -14.98 -1.25 0.92
N LEU A 150 -14.12 -1.77 1.84
CA LEU A 150 -14.40 -3.00 2.54
C LEU A 150 -15.68 -2.89 3.39
N PHE A 151 -15.81 -1.82 4.18
CA PHE A 151 -17.01 -1.60 5.01
C PHE A 151 -18.26 -1.29 4.19
N MET A 152 -18.14 -0.50 3.12
CA MET A 152 -19.27 -0.19 2.23
C MET A 152 -19.85 -1.46 1.58
N CYS A 153 -19.01 -2.39 1.22
CA CYS A 153 -19.40 -3.61 0.51
C CYS A 153 -19.62 -4.80 1.43
N TYR A 154 -19.32 -4.68 2.74
CA TYR A 154 -19.44 -5.76 3.72
C TYR A 154 -20.85 -6.34 3.79
N GLN A 155 -21.88 -5.51 3.77
CA GLN A 155 -23.27 -5.96 3.80
C GLN A 155 -23.69 -6.73 2.54
N ALA A 156 -23.18 -6.33 1.38
CA ALA A 156 -23.43 -7.04 0.12
C ALA A 156 -22.76 -8.42 0.13
N TYR A 157 -21.56 -8.50 0.68
CA TYR A 157 -20.79 -9.75 0.80
C TYR A 157 -21.45 -10.74 1.79
N PHE A 158 -21.92 -10.24 2.94
CA PHE A 158 -22.54 -11.09 3.98
C PHE A 158 -23.89 -11.70 3.55
N ARG A 159 -24.63 -11.02 2.67
CA ARG A 159 -25.86 -11.55 2.08
C ARG A 159 -25.62 -12.76 1.17
N MET A 160 -24.49 -12.82 0.50
CA MET A 160 -24.18 -13.91 -0.44
C MET A 160 -23.74 -15.19 0.24
N THR A 161 -22.96 -15.09 1.31
CA THR A 161 -22.53 -16.27 2.09
C THR A 161 -23.68 -16.91 2.87
N ARG A 162 -24.75 -16.18 3.17
CA ARG A 162 -25.97 -16.70 3.81
C ARG A 162 -26.99 -17.27 2.83
N GLY A 163 -26.94 -16.90 1.57
CA GLY A 163 -27.91 -17.37 0.55
C GLY A 163 -27.70 -18.79 0.07
N GLU A 164 -26.55 -19.41 0.32
CA GLU A 164 -26.23 -20.80 -0.08
C GLU A 164 -26.47 -21.83 1.06
N ALA A 165 -27.01 -21.40 2.21
CA ALA A 165 -27.37 -22.29 3.33
C ALA A 165 -28.86 -22.66 3.33
N LYS A 166 -29.47 -22.80 2.13
CA LYS A 166 -30.80 -23.39 1.96
C LYS A 166 -30.79 -24.48 0.92
#